data_f7f237b85ef80eb0b7f48dbe200f2fb4
#
_entry.id   f7f237b85ef80eb0b7f48dbe200f2fb4
#
_cell.length_a   1.000
_cell.length_b   1.000
_cell.length_c   1.000
_cell.angle_alpha   90.00
_cell.angle_beta   90.00
_cell.angle_gamma   90.00
#
_symmetry.space_group_name_H-M   'P 1'
#
loop_
_entity.id
_entity.type
_entity.pdbx_description
1 polymer ?
#
loop_
_entity_poly.entity_id
_entity_poly.type
_entity_poly.pdbx_seq_one_letter_code
_entity_poly.pdbx_strand_id
1 'polypeptide(L)'
;MPSSPPHLAAALDAARPFLRGEEEQVDPALPKLAGVLRAAGAGECWHKHGTFLAHLLDVHRILRLWGAPDAVARCGLYHSAYSNSYVNLAIFQPDVGRDHVRPIVGAPAERLVHLFCVVPRHQLIHDDLLFHYADQDLLADLASSEASLHDAQRGLFRDAEPWRLKIQRLLPPTGITVKHIRTGEDVALSRRVVATFLLMTMADFSDQLFDWQDRLFNNSNGHLEFSGNSWASLWPGTGKPGLWTTSISRMGALYTLIVREEEIYIAHRQQSSSLGRQEGDGRDEDIELVIPPVFNGCTEVVSADDQKAARDLYWEAVCSGGDGEDETETDWRRVEELLRQSIGKNPFVGEPRVVLGQVLLNMEMYEEAEEQVEAGLELLLEWGSSWDKRMPWEAWVSWGRAMLTKAKDKDWPHTSFGILSLGLVK
;
A
#
# COMPACT_ATOMS: atom_id res chain seq x y z
N MET A 1 -12.13 -23.45 -20.76
CA MET A 1 -11.04 -22.57 -20.29
C MET A 1 -10.69 -23.02 -18.88
N PRO A 2 -9.42 -23.31 -18.55
CA PRO A 2 -9.04 -23.46 -17.14
C PRO A 2 -9.37 -22.17 -16.43
N SER A 3 -10.11 -22.24 -15.33
CA SER A 3 -10.45 -21.09 -14.50
C SER A 3 -9.19 -20.62 -13.79
N SER A 4 -8.93 -19.32 -13.77
CA SER A 4 -7.91 -18.72 -12.89
C SER A 4 -8.09 -19.20 -11.45
N PRO A 5 -7.04 -19.27 -10.64
CA PRO A 5 -7.18 -19.58 -9.23
C PRO A 5 -8.28 -18.75 -8.60
N PRO A 6 -9.06 -19.30 -7.67
CA PRO A 6 -10.16 -18.58 -7.04
C PRO A 6 -9.76 -17.24 -6.43
N HIS A 7 -8.50 -17.13 -6.01
CA HIS A 7 -7.94 -15.91 -5.40
C HIS A 7 -7.78 -14.77 -6.43
N LEU A 8 -7.12 -15.01 -7.57
CA LEU A 8 -6.95 -14.01 -8.62
C LEU A 8 -8.28 -13.55 -9.20
N ALA A 9 -9.24 -14.46 -9.40
CA ALA A 9 -10.57 -14.12 -9.89
C ALA A 9 -11.30 -13.17 -8.93
N ALA A 10 -11.26 -13.45 -7.64
CA ALA A 10 -11.87 -12.59 -6.61
C ALA A 10 -11.19 -11.21 -6.53
N ALA A 11 -9.87 -11.16 -6.61
CA ALA A 11 -9.11 -9.89 -6.63
C ALA A 11 -9.44 -9.05 -7.87
N LEU A 12 -9.55 -9.68 -9.04
CA LEU A 12 -9.98 -9.01 -10.28
C LEU A 12 -11.42 -8.50 -10.18
N ASP A 13 -12.33 -9.25 -9.54
CA ASP A 13 -13.71 -8.83 -9.35
C ASP A 13 -13.78 -7.60 -8.42
N ALA A 14 -13.01 -7.58 -7.36
CA ALA A 14 -12.89 -6.43 -6.47
C ALA A 14 -12.28 -5.19 -7.16
N ALA A 15 -11.35 -5.39 -8.08
CA ALA A 15 -10.70 -4.32 -8.83
C ALA A 15 -11.55 -3.79 -9.99
N ARG A 16 -12.51 -4.58 -10.49
CA ARG A 16 -13.29 -4.27 -11.71
C ARG A 16 -14.00 -2.94 -11.70
N PRO A 17 -14.66 -2.48 -10.63
CA PRO A 17 -15.28 -1.16 -10.60
C PRO A 17 -14.29 -0.03 -10.87
N PHE A 18 -13.07 -0.11 -10.30
CA PHE A 18 -12.02 0.88 -10.55
C PHE A 18 -11.52 0.84 -12.00
N LEU A 19 -11.29 -0.36 -12.55
CA LEU A 19 -10.84 -0.54 -13.94
C LEU A 19 -11.87 -0.05 -14.97
N ARG A 20 -13.15 0.05 -14.60
CA ARG A 20 -14.26 0.49 -15.45
C ARG A 20 -14.69 1.93 -15.20
N GLY A 21 -14.13 2.59 -14.17
CA GLY A 21 -14.59 3.90 -13.73
C GLY A 21 -16.02 3.87 -13.14
N GLU A 22 -16.43 2.73 -12.59
CA GLU A 22 -17.74 2.52 -11.93
C GLU A 22 -17.61 2.74 -10.42
N GLU A 23 -17.02 3.87 -10.04
CA GLU A 23 -16.63 4.20 -8.66
C GLU A 23 -17.82 4.20 -7.69
N GLU A 24 -19.03 4.50 -8.18
CA GLU A 24 -20.26 4.47 -7.38
C GLU A 24 -20.65 3.06 -6.89
N GLN A 25 -20.12 2.02 -7.52
CA GLN A 25 -20.29 0.64 -7.04
C GLN A 25 -19.44 0.35 -5.81
N VAL A 26 -18.33 1.08 -5.65
CA VAL A 26 -17.42 0.94 -4.50
C VAL A 26 -17.92 1.77 -3.32
N ASP A 27 -18.23 3.03 -3.56
CA ASP A 27 -18.84 3.95 -2.61
C ASP A 27 -19.84 4.87 -3.36
N PRO A 28 -21.15 4.74 -3.14
CA PRO A 28 -22.16 5.57 -3.81
C PRO A 28 -21.94 7.08 -3.61
N ALA A 29 -21.21 7.49 -2.58
CA ALA A 29 -20.87 8.90 -2.35
C ALA A 29 -19.61 9.35 -3.12
N LEU A 30 -18.80 8.45 -3.65
CA LEU A 30 -17.49 8.77 -4.22
C LEU A 30 -17.55 9.77 -5.37
N PRO A 31 -18.49 9.71 -6.34
CA PRO A 31 -18.61 10.72 -7.38
C PRO A 31 -18.84 12.14 -6.84
N LYS A 32 -19.66 12.28 -5.78
CA LYS A 32 -19.89 13.56 -5.10
C LYS A 32 -18.64 14.01 -4.34
N LEU A 33 -17.98 13.11 -3.61
CA LEU A 33 -16.75 13.40 -2.87
C LEU A 33 -15.64 13.87 -3.82
N ALA A 34 -15.41 13.16 -4.91
CA ALA A 34 -14.45 13.56 -5.95
C ALA A 34 -14.83 14.91 -6.60
N GLY A 35 -16.13 15.18 -6.78
CA GLY A 35 -16.63 16.46 -7.28
C GLY A 35 -16.24 17.65 -6.39
N VAL A 36 -16.32 17.49 -5.07
CA VAL A 36 -15.88 18.51 -4.10
C VAL A 36 -14.38 18.77 -4.21
N LEU A 37 -13.57 17.71 -4.31
CA LEU A 37 -12.10 17.83 -4.48
C LEU A 37 -11.73 18.54 -5.79
N ARG A 38 -12.43 18.22 -6.89
CA ARG A 38 -12.27 18.91 -8.19
C ARG A 38 -12.61 20.39 -8.05
N ALA A 39 -13.73 20.71 -7.41
CA ALA A 39 -14.13 22.11 -7.19
C ALA A 39 -13.16 22.89 -6.29
N ALA A 40 -12.47 22.21 -5.39
CA ALA A 40 -11.41 22.78 -4.57
C ALA A 40 -10.05 22.95 -5.32
N GLY A 41 -9.98 22.56 -6.59
CA GLY A 41 -8.77 22.72 -7.41
C GLY A 41 -7.75 21.58 -7.28
N ALA A 42 -8.09 20.45 -6.64
CA ALA A 42 -7.14 19.34 -6.45
C ALA A 42 -6.64 18.75 -7.79
N GLY A 43 -7.44 18.83 -8.87
CA GLY A 43 -7.04 18.40 -10.20
C GLY A 43 -6.06 19.33 -10.91
N GLU A 44 -5.92 20.56 -10.44
CA GLU A 44 -5.01 21.58 -10.98
C GLU A 44 -3.70 21.67 -10.17
N CYS A 45 -3.62 20.97 -9.04
CA CYS A 45 -2.45 20.95 -8.20
C CYS A 45 -1.54 19.78 -8.59
N TRP A 46 -0.29 20.09 -8.96
CA TRP A 46 0.72 19.06 -9.21
C TRP A 46 1.11 18.34 -7.92
N HIS A 47 1.21 17.03 -7.97
CA HIS A 47 1.66 16.22 -6.87
C HIS A 47 2.47 15.02 -7.36
N LYS A 48 3.78 15.10 -7.17
CA LYS A 48 4.72 14.01 -7.49
C LYS A 48 4.63 13.56 -8.96
N HIS A 49 4.05 12.41 -9.25
CA HIS A 49 3.94 11.85 -10.60
C HIS A 49 2.61 12.16 -11.31
N GLY A 50 1.70 12.89 -10.66
CA GLY A 50 0.38 13.19 -11.21
C GLY A 50 -0.25 14.45 -10.63
N THR A 51 -1.57 14.49 -10.59
CA THR A 51 -2.32 15.54 -9.90
C THR A 51 -2.60 15.14 -8.46
N PHE A 52 -2.80 16.12 -7.59
CA PHE A 52 -3.18 15.85 -6.21
C PHE A 52 -4.52 15.11 -6.11
N LEU A 53 -5.48 15.40 -7.00
CA LEU A 53 -6.73 14.66 -7.09
C LEU A 53 -6.50 13.18 -7.41
N ALA A 54 -5.63 12.87 -8.37
CA ALA A 54 -5.31 11.50 -8.74
C ALA A 54 -4.75 10.74 -7.53
N HIS A 55 -3.77 11.34 -6.83
CA HIS A 55 -3.21 10.78 -5.60
C HIS A 55 -4.28 10.48 -4.54
N LEU A 56 -5.20 11.41 -4.29
CA LEU A 56 -6.26 11.22 -3.29
C LEU A 56 -7.21 10.07 -3.66
N LEU A 57 -7.56 9.96 -4.95
CA LEU A 57 -8.38 8.87 -5.47
C LEU A 57 -7.64 7.53 -5.40
N ASP A 58 -6.35 7.52 -5.69
CA ASP A 58 -5.50 6.33 -5.64
C ASP A 58 -5.35 5.82 -4.20
N VAL A 59 -5.13 6.70 -3.22
CA VAL A 59 -5.12 6.32 -1.79
C VAL A 59 -6.46 5.73 -1.37
N HIS A 60 -7.59 6.30 -1.82
CA HIS A 60 -8.90 5.73 -1.57
C HIS A 60 -9.04 4.34 -2.18
N ARG A 61 -8.64 4.15 -3.45
CA ARG A 61 -8.66 2.85 -4.15
C ARG A 61 -7.83 1.80 -3.40
N ILE A 62 -6.60 2.13 -3.04
CA ILE A 62 -5.70 1.23 -2.29
C ILE A 62 -6.38 0.77 -1.01
N LEU A 63 -6.91 1.69 -0.21
CA LEU A 63 -7.58 1.37 1.04
C LEU A 63 -8.81 0.47 0.82
N ARG A 64 -9.61 0.71 -0.24
CA ARG A 64 -10.76 -0.13 -0.57
C ARG A 64 -10.35 -1.54 -1.01
N LEU A 65 -9.31 -1.67 -1.83
CA LEU A 65 -8.75 -2.97 -2.23
C LEU A 65 -8.14 -3.73 -1.04
N TRP A 66 -7.64 -3.00 -0.03
CA TRP A 66 -7.18 -3.58 1.23
C TRP A 66 -8.32 -3.94 2.21
N GLY A 67 -9.58 -3.71 1.82
CA GLY A 67 -10.74 -4.04 2.66
C GLY A 67 -11.05 -3.01 3.75
N ALA A 68 -10.45 -1.82 3.71
CA ALA A 68 -10.70 -0.78 4.71
C ALA A 68 -12.16 -0.31 4.70
N PRO A 69 -12.77 -0.05 5.88
CA PRO A 69 -14.14 0.48 5.99
C PRO A 69 -14.29 1.84 5.30
N ASP A 70 -15.51 2.20 4.93
CA ASP A 70 -15.84 3.46 4.25
C ASP A 70 -15.27 4.70 4.96
N ALA A 71 -15.37 4.74 6.29
CA ALA A 71 -14.85 5.87 7.07
C ALA A 71 -13.32 6.03 6.93
N VAL A 72 -12.58 4.92 6.86
CA VAL A 72 -11.12 4.92 6.68
C VAL A 72 -10.76 5.27 5.24
N ALA A 73 -11.43 4.69 4.25
CA ALA A 73 -11.20 5.00 2.85
C ALA A 73 -11.51 6.46 2.52
N ARG A 74 -12.63 7.01 3.03
CA ARG A 74 -12.97 8.44 2.92
C ARG A 74 -11.98 9.33 3.68
N CYS A 75 -11.42 8.86 4.81
CA CYS A 75 -10.31 9.55 5.46
C CYS A 75 -9.09 9.60 4.54
N GLY A 76 -8.75 8.51 3.86
CA GLY A 76 -7.70 8.49 2.84
C GLY A 76 -7.93 9.51 1.73
N LEU A 77 -9.16 9.59 1.20
CA LEU A 77 -9.55 10.55 0.17
C LEU A 77 -9.39 12.02 0.62
N TYR A 78 -9.56 12.30 1.91
CA TYR A 78 -9.54 13.66 2.47
C TYR A 78 -8.40 13.88 3.48
N HIS A 79 -7.36 13.03 3.46
CA HIS A 79 -6.30 13.03 4.48
C HIS A 79 -5.49 14.33 4.58
N SER A 80 -5.61 15.21 3.62
CA SER A 80 -4.99 16.55 3.59
C SER A 80 -6.02 17.68 3.68
N ALA A 81 -7.24 17.42 4.17
CA ALA A 81 -8.29 18.44 4.24
C ALA A 81 -7.85 19.68 5.04
N TYR A 82 -7.11 19.50 6.15
CA TYR A 82 -6.70 20.56 7.06
C TYR A 82 -5.18 20.83 7.07
N SER A 83 -4.42 20.36 6.06
CA SER A 83 -2.97 20.23 6.13
C SER A 83 -2.51 19.19 7.18
N ASN A 84 -1.29 18.71 7.11
CA ASN A 84 -0.84 17.63 7.99
C ASN A 84 0.65 17.82 8.42
N SER A 85 1.14 16.89 9.26
CA SER A 85 2.48 16.97 9.82
C SER A 85 3.61 16.62 8.84
N TYR A 86 3.32 16.01 7.70
CA TYR A 86 4.33 15.70 6.67
C TYR A 86 4.47 16.83 5.64
N VAL A 87 3.34 17.41 5.21
CA VAL A 87 3.32 18.46 4.21
C VAL A 87 2.29 19.51 4.57
N ASN A 88 2.65 20.78 4.34
CA ASN A 88 1.74 21.89 4.54
C ASN A 88 0.91 22.13 3.26
N LEU A 89 0.12 21.14 2.88
CA LEU A 89 -0.79 21.17 1.75
C LEU A 89 -2.19 20.86 2.26
N ALA A 90 -3.09 21.84 2.20
CA ALA A 90 -4.48 21.69 2.61
C ALA A 90 -5.40 21.76 1.39
N ILE A 91 -6.42 20.90 1.35
CA ILE A 91 -7.45 20.92 0.31
C ILE A 91 -8.31 22.19 0.45
N PHE A 92 -8.63 22.56 1.67
CA PHE A 92 -9.46 23.72 1.98
C PHE A 92 -8.65 24.87 2.53
N GLN A 93 -9.19 26.07 2.44
CA GLN A 93 -8.58 27.25 3.01
C GLN A 93 -8.46 27.13 4.54
N PRO A 94 -7.49 27.83 5.18
CA PRO A 94 -7.21 27.67 6.62
C PRO A 94 -8.38 28.03 7.56
N ASP A 95 -9.32 28.83 7.09
CA ASP A 95 -10.51 29.26 7.81
C ASP A 95 -11.68 28.24 7.72
N VAL A 96 -11.56 27.22 6.86
CA VAL A 96 -12.56 26.17 6.74
C VAL A 96 -12.52 25.26 7.96
N GLY A 97 -13.58 25.33 8.75
CA GLY A 97 -13.74 24.54 9.97
C GLY A 97 -14.24 23.11 9.70
N ARG A 98 -14.19 22.31 10.77
CA ARG A 98 -14.69 20.92 10.78
C ARG A 98 -16.13 20.78 10.38
N ASP A 99 -16.98 21.77 10.70
CA ASP A 99 -18.41 21.78 10.39
C ASP A 99 -18.69 21.87 8.88
N HIS A 100 -17.71 22.32 8.08
CA HIS A 100 -17.78 22.30 6.64
C HIS A 100 -17.45 20.89 6.07
N VAL A 101 -16.42 20.23 6.60
CA VAL A 101 -15.94 18.93 6.08
C VAL A 101 -16.84 17.77 6.54
N ARG A 102 -17.36 17.85 7.76
CA ARG A 102 -18.20 16.79 8.36
C ARG A 102 -19.42 16.39 7.52
N PRO A 103 -20.23 17.30 6.96
CA PRO A 103 -21.36 16.93 6.11
C PRO A 103 -20.94 16.37 4.73
N ILE A 104 -19.69 16.59 4.32
CA ILE A 104 -19.14 16.05 3.07
C ILE A 104 -18.80 14.57 3.23
N VAL A 105 -17.92 14.25 4.19
CA VAL A 105 -17.35 12.90 4.34
C VAL A 105 -18.05 12.03 5.39
N GLY A 106 -18.92 12.63 6.22
CA GLY A 106 -19.55 11.99 7.38
C GLY A 106 -18.74 12.14 8.66
N ALA A 107 -19.42 12.12 9.81
CA ALA A 107 -18.81 12.37 11.11
C ALA A 107 -17.67 11.38 11.48
N PRO A 108 -17.79 10.06 11.25
CA PRO A 108 -16.70 9.11 11.54
C PRO A 108 -15.44 9.39 10.72
N ALA A 109 -15.60 9.60 9.40
CA ALA A 109 -14.48 9.89 8.51
C ALA A 109 -13.83 11.25 8.85
N GLU A 110 -14.64 12.30 9.09
CA GLU A 110 -14.12 13.62 9.44
C GLU A 110 -13.32 13.59 10.74
N ARG A 111 -13.75 12.84 11.73
CA ARG A 111 -13.00 12.67 12.98
C ARG A 111 -11.59 12.10 12.70
N LEU A 112 -11.50 11.07 11.87
CA LEU A 112 -10.22 10.47 11.47
C LEU A 112 -9.37 11.47 10.68
N VAL A 113 -9.96 12.16 9.69
CA VAL A 113 -9.29 13.22 8.90
C VAL A 113 -8.70 14.30 9.81
N HIS A 114 -9.49 14.79 10.76
CA HIS A 114 -9.04 15.83 11.68
C HIS A 114 -7.86 15.34 12.52
N LEU A 115 -7.99 14.21 13.18
CA LEU A 115 -6.93 13.63 14.00
C LEU A 115 -5.67 13.36 13.15
N PHE A 116 -5.83 12.80 11.95
CA PHE A 116 -4.72 12.54 11.02
C PHE A 116 -3.96 13.80 10.63
N CYS A 117 -4.63 14.95 10.55
CA CYS A 117 -4.02 16.22 10.21
C CYS A 117 -3.34 16.94 11.39
N VAL A 118 -3.78 16.69 12.64
CA VAL A 118 -3.33 17.48 13.79
C VAL A 118 -2.33 16.78 14.71
N VAL A 119 -2.11 15.47 14.51
CA VAL A 119 -1.14 14.71 15.31
C VAL A 119 0.23 14.69 14.64
N PRO A 120 1.34 14.57 15.40
CA PRO A 120 2.70 14.49 14.88
C PRO A 120 2.99 13.09 14.32
N ARG A 121 2.33 12.73 13.19
CA ARG A 121 2.35 11.37 12.63
C ARG A 121 3.74 10.89 12.27
N HIS A 122 4.62 11.79 11.81
CA HIS A 122 5.99 11.43 11.50
C HIS A 122 6.67 10.83 12.74
N GLN A 123 6.69 11.59 13.84
CA GLN A 123 7.24 11.12 15.11
C GLN A 123 6.54 9.84 15.58
N LEU A 124 5.21 9.83 15.62
CA LEU A 124 4.44 8.69 16.10
C LEU A 124 4.72 7.40 15.32
N ILE A 125 4.68 7.46 14.00
CA ILE A 125 4.78 6.26 13.16
C ILE A 125 6.23 5.81 13.00
N HIS A 126 7.16 6.74 12.75
CA HIS A 126 8.54 6.37 12.51
C HIS A 126 9.32 6.28 13.83
N ASP A 127 9.41 7.36 14.60
CA ASP A 127 10.28 7.40 15.77
C ASP A 127 9.74 6.56 16.94
N ASP A 128 8.45 6.67 17.25
CA ASP A 128 7.87 6.03 18.42
C ASP A 128 7.46 4.57 18.19
N LEU A 129 7.15 4.18 16.94
CA LEU A 129 6.69 2.82 16.61
C LEU A 129 7.69 2.05 15.75
N LEU A 130 7.93 2.47 14.51
CA LEU A 130 8.64 1.69 13.50
C LEU A 130 10.09 1.43 13.89
N PHE A 131 10.82 2.45 14.39
CA PHE A 131 12.24 2.35 14.73
C PHE A 131 12.53 1.76 16.10
N HIS A 132 11.49 1.46 16.89
CA HIS A 132 11.62 0.65 18.08
C HIS A 132 11.70 -0.86 17.82
N TYR A 133 11.52 -1.29 16.57
CA TYR A 133 11.63 -2.69 16.17
C TYR A 133 12.80 -2.91 15.21
N ALA A 134 13.68 -3.87 15.52
CA ALA A 134 14.60 -4.43 14.55
C ALA A 134 13.87 -5.40 13.62
N ASP A 135 14.32 -5.51 12.37
CA ASP A 135 13.69 -6.36 11.36
C ASP A 135 13.63 -7.83 11.78
N GLN A 136 14.69 -8.34 12.43
CA GLN A 136 14.74 -9.69 12.96
C GLN A 136 13.69 -9.95 14.06
N ASP A 137 13.44 -8.94 14.91
CA ASP A 137 12.41 -9.02 15.94
C ASP A 137 11.02 -9.05 15.32
N LEU A 138 10.78 -8.23 14.29
CA LEU A 138 9.50 -8.24 13.56
C LEU A 138 9.20 -9.62 12.98
N LEU A 139 10.17 -10.27 12.34
CA LEU A 139 10.01 -11.61 11.76
C LEU A 139 9.69 -12.67 12.84
N ALA A 140 10.47 -12.67 13.94
CA ALA A 140 10.26 -13.62 15.03
C ALA A 140 8.89 -13.43 15.71
N ASP A 141 8.50 -12.17 15.91
CA ASP A 141 7.24 -11.83 16.55
C ASP A 141 6.05 -12.12 15.62
N LEU A 142 6.16 -11.91 14.28
CA LEU A 142 5.13 -12.31 13.31
C LEU A 142 4.85 -13.81 13.37
N ALA A 143 5.88 -14.65 13.34
CA ALA A 143 5.72 -16.10 13.43
C ALA A 143 5.07 -16.52 14.78
N SER A 144 5.50 -15.91 15.88
CA SER A 144 4.92 -16.16 17.20
C SER A 144 3.46 -15.72 17.29
N SER A 145 3.13 -14.57 16.69
CA SER A 145 1.79 -13.99 16.74
C SER A 145 0.75 -14.81 15.97
N GLU A 146 1.14 -15.46 14.89
CA GLU A 146 0.26 -16.34 14.12
C GLU A 146 -0.18 -17.55 14.94
N ALA A 147 0.76 -18.20 15.63
CA ALA A 147 0.45 -19.31 16.53
C ALA A 147 -0.44 -18.86 17.70
N SER A 148 -0.15 -17.69 18.27
CA SER A 148 -0.94 -17.13 19.39
C SER A 148 -2.37 -16.81 18.97
N LEU A 149 -2.57 -16.24 17.76
CA LEU A 149 -3.89 -15.94 17.22
C LEU A 149 -4.70 -17.22 17.00
N HIS A 150 -4.08 -18.24 16.41
CA HIS A 150 -4.72 -19.54 16.22
C HIS A 150 -5.13 -20.19 17.57
N ASP A 151 -4.28 -20.11 18.58
CA ASP A 151 -4.61 -20.62 19.92
C ASP A 151 -5.77 -19.80 20.54
N ALA A 152 -5.74 -18.48 20.43
CA ALA A 152 -6.79 -17.60 20.96
C ALA A 152 -8.17 -17.87 20.31
N GLN A 153 -8.21 -18.13 18.99
CA GLN A 153 -9.44 -18.53 18.27
C GLN A 153 -10.03 -19.85 18.81
N ARG A 154 -9.22 -20.69 19.44
CA ARG A 154 -9.63 -21.92 20.11
C ARG A 154 -9.94 -21.74 21.59
N GLY A 155 -9.91 -20.49 22.08
CA GLY A 155 -10.12 -20.15 23.48
C GLY A 155 -8.91 -20.44 24.38
N LEU A 156 -7.74 -20.68 23.80
CA LEU A 156 -6.50 -20.94 24.52
C LEU A 156 -5.68 -19.65 24.59
N PHE A 157 -5.62 -19.05 25.75
CA PHE A 157 -4.86 -17.82 25.98
C PHE A 157 -3.61 -18.13 26.79
N ARG A 158 -2.48 -17.57 26.33
CA ARG A 158 -1.21 -17.66 27.04
C ARG A 158 -0.95 -16.33 27.74
N ASP A 159 -0.59 -16.40 29.00
CA ASP A 159 -0.19 -15.22 29.76
C ASP A 159 1.22 -14.78 29.36
N ALA A 160 1.43 -13.47 29.34
CA ALA A 160 2.74 -12.82 29.22
C ALA A 160 3.60 -13.25 28.00
N GLU A 161 2.99 -13.43 26.83
CA GLU A 161 3.74 -13.69 25.60
C GLU A 161 4.66 -12.50 25.26
N PRO A 162 5.98 -12.73 25.02
CA PRO A 162 6.95 -11.65 24.86
C PRO A 162 6.59 -10.65 23.74
N TRP A 163 6.13 -11.15 22.59
CA TRP A 163 5.74 -10.31 21.46
C TRP A 163 4.54 -9.41 21.80
N ARG A 164 3.53 -9.93 22.50
CA ARG A 164 2.36 -9.16 22.95
C ARG A 164 2.74 -8.08 23.94
N LEU A 165 3.60 -8.41 24.90
CA LEU A 165 4.11 -7.43 25.87
C LEU A 165 4.90 -6.31 25.21
N LYS A 166 5.64 -6.60 24.12
CA LYS A 166 6.30 -5.55 23.30
C LYS A 166 5.26 -4.63 22.67
N ILE A 167 4.27 -5.18 21.97
CA ILE A 167 3.21 -4.38 21.33
C ILE A 167 2.43 -3.57 22.37
N GLN A 168 2.04 -4.16 23.48
CA GLN A 168 1.33 -3.45 24.56
C GLN A 168 2.16 -2.33 25.19
N ARG A 169 3.47 -2.46 25.18
CA ARG A 169 4.39 -1.41 25.68
C ARG A 169 4.53 -0.26 24.69
N LEU A 170 4.61 -0.56 23.39
CA LEU A 170 4.69 0.45 22.32
C LEU A 170 3.35 1.16 22.11
N LEU A 171 2.28 0.39 22.10
CA LEU A 171 0.93 0.87 21.86
C LEU A 171 -0.05 0.18 22.82
N PRO A 172 -0.24 0.75 24.02
CA PRO A 172 -1.12 0.17 25.05
C PRO A 172 -2.55 -0.04 24.54
N PRO A 173 -3.28 -1.05 25.07
CA PRO A 173 -4.70 -1.25 24.76
C PRO A 173 -5.58 -0.03 25.04
N THR A 174 -5.19 0.81 26.00
CA THR A 174 -5.86 2.06 26.35
C THR A 174 -5.53 3.22 25.39
N GLY A 175 -4.62 3.02 24.44
CA GLY A 175 -4.14 4.06 23.54
C GLY A 175 -2.99 4.88 24.13
N ILE A 176 -2.69 5.99 23.47
CA ILE A 176 -1.59 6.92 23.80
C ILE A 176 -2.08 8.37 23.78
N THR A 177 -1.28 9.24 24.35
CA THR A 177 -1.50 10.70 24.26
C THR A 177 -0.33 11.34 23.49
N VAL A 178 -0.64 12.16 22.51
CA VAL A 178 0.32 12.92 21.71
C VAL A 178 0.02 14.41 21.78
N LYS A 179 0.96 15.25 21.36
CA LYS A 179 0.74 16.69 21.29
C LYS A 179 0.14 17.11 19.96
N HIS A 180 -0.88 17.94 19.99
CA HIS A 180 -1.43 18.60 18.81
C HIS A 180 -0.36 19.49 18.16
N ILE A 181 -0.08 19.29 16.86
CA ILE A 181 1.05 19.92 16.16
C ILE A 181 1.00 21.48 16.12
N ARG A 182 -0.17 22.08 16.32
CA ARG A 182 -0.38 23.54 16.26
C ARG A 182 -0.62 24.17 17.62
N THR A 183 -1.39 23.53 18.49
CA THR A 183 -1.79 24.11 19.78
C THR A 183 -0.92 23.62 20.94
N GLY A 184 -0.25 22.47 20.79
CA GLY A 184 0.50 21.82 21.87
C GLY A 184 -0.37 21.14 22.93
N GLU A 185 -1.68 21.13 22.75
CA GLU A 185 -2.62 20.46 23.65
C GLU A 185 -2.50 18.93 23.56
N ASP A 186 -2.89 18.26 24.61
CA ASP A 186 -2.91 16.80 24.64
C ASP A 186 -4.06 16.23 23.81
N VAL A 187 -3.75 15.29 22.93
CA VAL A 187 -4.69 14.56 22.09
C VAL A 187 -4.61 13.07 22.42
N ALA A 188 -5.69 12.51 22.97
CA ALA A 188 -5.78 11.08 23.22
C ALA A 188 -6.12 10.34 21.91
N LEU A 189 -5.36 9.29 21.64
CA LEU A 189 -5.55 8.40 20.48
C LEU A 189 -5.74 6.98 20.98
N SER A 190 -6.83 6.33 20.58
CA SER A 190 -7.01 4.90 20.83
C SER A 190 -6.01 4.09 20.00
N ARG A 191 -5.75 2.85 20.42
CA ARG A 191 -4.92 1.90 19.67
C ARG A 191 -5.42 1.74 18.23
N ARG A 192 -6.73 1.65 18.02
CA ARG A 192 -7.34 1.48 16.70
C ARG A 192 -7.16 2.70 15.79
N VAL A 193 -7.23 3.90 16.34
CA VAL A 193 -6.93 5.13 15.59
C VAL A 193 -5.48 5.15 15.15
N VAL A 194 -4.53 4.78 16.02
CA VAL A 194 -3.11 4.71 15.67
C VAL A 194 -2.85 3.65 14.61
N ALA A 195 -3.44 2.47 14.74
CA ALA A 195 -3.37 1.42 13.72
C ALA A 195 -3.93 1.91 12.37
N THR A 196 -5.08 2.60 12.38
CA THR A 196 -5.65 3.20 11.17
C THR A 196 -4.70 4.21 10.53
N PHE A 197 -4.00 5.01 11.32
CA PHE A 197 -3.02 5.98 10.79
C PHE A 197 -1.80 5.29 10.19
N LEU A 198 -1.38 4.16 10.73
CA LEU A 198 -0.33 3.34 10.14
C LEU A 198 -0.79 2.76 8.79
N LEU A 199 -2.00 2.20 8.73
CA LEU A 199 -2.61 1.69 7.50
C LEU A 199 -2.73 2.79 6.42
N MET A 200 -3.20 3.96 6.79
CA MET A 200 -3.32 5.10 5.89
C MET A 200 -1.97 5.60 5.40
N THR A 201 -0.95 5.62 6.26
CA THR A 201 0.41 6.01 5.86
C THR A 201 1.01 5.01 4.88
N MET A 202 0.74 3.71 5.06
CA MET A 202 1.14 2.69 4.08
C MET A 202 0.47 2.92 2.73
N ALA A 203 -0.84 3.21 2.70
CA ALA A 203 -1.56 3.47 1.46
C ALA A 203 -1.07 4.75 0.76
N ASP A 204 -0.89 5.83 1.51
CA ASP A 204 -0.33 7.10 1.05
C ASP A 204 1.07 6.91 0.43
N PHE A 205 1.94 6.15 1.09
CA PHE A 205 3.28 5.85 0.59
C PHE A 205 3.22 4.92 -0.64
N SER A 206 2.36 3.93 -0.66
CA SER A 206 2.20 2.99 -1.79
C SER A 206 1.81 3.71 -3.08
N ASP A 207 1.02 4.77 -3.01
CA ASP A 207 0.73 5.58 -4.19
C ASP A 207 1.93 6.45 -4.61
N GLN A 208 2.73 6.91 -3.68
CA GLN A 208 3.80 7.88 -3.94
C GLN A 208 5.13 7.26 -4.36
N LEU A 209 5.13 6.00 -4.71
CA LEU A 209 6.35 5.27 -5.07
C LEU A 209 6.93 5.75 -6.37
N PHE A 210 8.08 6.41 -6.27
CA PHE A 210 8.85 6.80 -7.41
C PHE A 210 10.34 6.88 -7.06
N ASP A 211 11.19 6.76 -8.07
CA ASP A 211 12.65 6.71 -7.95
C ASP A 211 13.27 7.86 -7.14
N TRP A 212 12.72 9.05 -7.26
CA TRP A 212 13.21 10.22 -6.56
C TRP A 212 12.88 10.24 -5.06
N GLN A 213 11.99 9.38 -4.60
CA GLN A 213 11.71 9.23 -3.16
C GLN A 213 12.89 8.71 -2.36
N ASP A 214 13.81 7.96 -2.98
CA ASP A 214 15.07 7.59 -2.35
C ASP A 214 15.88 8.80 -1.93
N ARG A 215 15.78 9.90 -2.68
CA ARG A 215 16.47 11.15 -2.40
C ARG A 215 15.67 12.08 -1.53
N LEU A 216 14.35 12.11 -1.70
CA LEU A 216 13.42 12.87 -0.90
C LEU A 216 13.37 12.34 0.53
N PHE A 217 13.38 11.02 0.64
CA PHE A 217 13.37 10.28 1.89
C PHE A 217 14.64 9.46 2.00
N ASN A 218 15.80 10.08 1.90
CA ASN A 218 17.10 9.40 2.11
C ASN A 218 17.14 8.84 3.54
N ASN A 219 16.45 7.74 3.72
CA ASN A 219 15.84 7.31 4.94
C ASN A 219 16.51 6.07 5.50
N SER A 220 17.84 6.01 5.39
CA SER A 220 18.60 4.95 6.05
C SER A 220 18.46 5.02 7.59
N ASN A 221 18.14 6.20 8.13
CA ASN A 221 17.89 6.44 9.54
C ASN A 221 16.40 6.66 9.89
N GLY A 222 15.51 6.63 8.89
CA GLY A 222 14.09 6.86 9.08
C GLY A 222 13.64 8.30 9.25
N HIS A 223 14.55 9.23 9.29
CA HIS A 223 14.21 10.63 9.30
C HIS A 223 14.02 11.11 7.87
N LEU A 224 12.86 11.68 7.58
CA LEU A 224 12.55 12.30 6.29
C LEU A 224 13.34 13.60 6.14
N GLU A 225 14.67 13.48 6.06
CA GLU A 225 15.54 14.64 5.91
C GLU A 225 15.47 15.18 4.50
N PHE A 226 14.89 16.35 4.37
CA PHE A 226 14.89 17.13 3.15
C PHE A 226 16.15 17.99 3.10
N SER A 227 17.17 17.57 2.39
CA SER A 227 18.44 18.29 2.25
C SER A 227 18.36 19.48 1.28
N GLY A 228 17.38 20.35 1.44
CA GLY A 228 17.33 21.69 0.90
C GLY A 228 17.39 21.95 -0.61
N ASN A 229 17.82 21.03 -1.44
CA ASN A 229 17.78 21.16 -2.89
C ASN A 229 16.71 20.30 -3.51
N SER A 230 15.56 20.88 -3.72
CA SER A 230 14.39 20.23 -4.28
C SER A 230 14.52 19.85 -5.77
N TRP A 231 15.60 20.25 -6.46
CA TRP A 231 15.76 19.96 -7.88
C TRP A 231 15.74 18.47 -8.20
N ALA A 232 16.49 17.67 -7.44
CA ALA A 232 16.54 16.22 -7.63
C ALA A 232 15.21 15.52 -7.30
N SER A 233 14.40 16.11 -6.41
CA SER A 233 13.07 15.62 -6.05
C SER A 233 11.96 16.12 -6.99
N LEU A 234 12.23 17.16 -7.78
CA LEU A 234 11.31 17.68 -8.79
C LEU A 234 11.48 17.02 -10.16
N TRP A 235 12.62 16.36 -10.40
CA TRP A 235 12.91 15.75 -11.68
C TRP A 235 12.71 14.25 -11.63
N PRO A 236 11.66 13.71 -12.24
CA PRO A 236 11.39 12.27 -12.25
C PRO A 236 12.30 11.49 -13.21
N GLY A 237 13.32 12.10 -13.77
CA GLY A 237 14.07 11.59 -14.92
C GLY A 237 15.21 10.62 -14.63
N THR A 238 15.46 10.20 -13.39
CA THR A 238 16.58 9.28 -13.11
C THR A 238 16.20 7.81 -13.24
N GLY A 239 14.93 7.50 -13.34
CA GLY A 239 14.40 6.16 -13.58
C GLY A 239 14.68 5.11 -12.51
N LYS A 240 15.07 5.50 -11.30
CA LYS A 240 15.40 4.57 -10.22
C LYS A 240 14.30 4.52 -9.17
N PRO A 241 13.55 3.43 -9.05
CA PRO A 241 12.52 3.29 -8.04
C PRO A 241 13.06 3.36 -6.61
N GLY A 242 12.23 3.85 -5.70
CA GLY A 242 12.58 4.11 -4.33
C GLY A 242 12.71 2.90 -3.41
N LEU A 243 13.13 3.14 -2.16
CA LEU A 243 13.26 2.14 -1.11
C LEU A 243 11.97 1.94 -0.29
N TRP A 244 10.87 2.42 -0.77
CA TRP A 244 9.59 2.44 -0.08
C TRP A 244 9.11 1.08 0.40
N THR A 245 9.34 0.01 -0.39
CA THR A 245 8.89 -1.34 -0.05
C THR A 245 9.46 -1.78 1.29
N THR A 246 10.71 -1.43 1.60
CA THR A 246 11.31 -1.71 2.90
C THR A 246 10.54 -1.04 4.03
N SER A 247 10.28 0.25 3.93
CA SER A 247 9.52 0.99 4.95
C SER A 247 8.09 0.48 5.07
N ILE A 248 7.40 0.23 3.94
CA ILE A 248 6.03 -0.28 3.94
C ILE A 248 5.96 -1.71 4.47
N SER A 249 6.90 -2.59 4.11
CA SER A 249 6.95 -3.95 4.63
C SER A 249 7.11 -3.98 6.15
N ARG A 250 7.96 -3.09 6.71
CA ARG A 250 8.12 -2.93 8.16
C ARG A 250 6.85 -2.39 8.82
N MET A 251 6.22 -1.38 8.21
CA MET A 251 4.93 -0.86 8.68
C MET A 251 3.86 -1.95 8.65
N GLY A 252 3.79 -2.73 7.57
CA GLY A 252 2.85 -3.83 7.41
C GLY A 252 3.04 -4.94 8.44
N ALA A 253 4.28 -5.31 8.72
CA ALA A 253 4.62 -6.26 9.76
C ALA A 253 4.17 -5.76 11.15
N LEU A 254 4.51 -4.52 11.49
CA LEU A 254 4.11 -3.92 12.75
C LEU A 254 2.58 -3.77 12.86
N TYR A 255 1.93 -3.35 11.78
CA TYR A 255 0.46 -3.26 11.71
C TYR A 255 -0.18 -4.63 11.97
N THR A 256 0.32 -5.68 11.33
CA THR A 256 -0.16 -7.05 11.54
C THR A 256 -0.05 -7.48 12.99
N LEU A 257 1.09 -7.19 13.64
CA LEU A 257 1.28 -7.47 15.08
C LEU A 257 0.29 -6.72 15.96
N ILE A 258 0.06 -5.43 15.67
CA ILE A 258 -0.90 -4.60 16.41
C ILE A 258 -2.33 -5.15 16.25
N VAL A 259 -2.74 -5.52 15.04
CA VAL A 259 -4.09 -6.07 14.79
C VAL A 259 -4.26 -7.41 15.50
N ARG A 260 -3.31 -8.33 15.36
CA ARG A 260 -3.36 -9.65 16.02
C ARG A 260 -3.41 -9.51 17.55
N GLU A 261 -2.63 -8.61 18.13
CA GLU A 261 -2.65 -8.35 19.57
C GLU A 261 -3.99 -7.77 20.02
N GLU A 262 -4.56 -6.85 19.25
CA GLU A 262 -5.89 -6.26 19.53
C GLU A 262 -6.99 -7.33 19.49
N GLU A 263 -6.98 -8.20 18.49
CA GLU A 263 -7.93 -9.33 18.39
C GLU A 263 -7.83 -10.29 19.57
N ILE A 264 -6.60 -10.70 19.93
CA ILE A 264 -6.36 -11.58 21.09
C ILE A 264 -6.80 -10.90 22.38
N TYR A 265 -6.49 -9.62 22.54
CA TYR A 265 -6.86 -8.86 23.74
C TYR A 265 -8.39 -8.78 23.89
N ILE A 266 -9.12 -8.50 22.82
CA ILE A 266 -10.58 -8.44 22.83
C ILE A 266 -11.18 -9.82 23.12
N ALA A 267 -10.69 -10.88 22.46
CA ALA A 267 -11.16 -12.24 22.66
C ALA A 267 -10.96 -12.69 24.12
N HIS A 268 -9.80 -12.41 24.71
CA HIS A 268 -9.50 -12.71 26.11
C HIS A 268 -10.41 -11.93 27.07
N ARG A 269 -10.63 -10.65 26.81
CA ARG A 269 -11.54 -9.82 27.62
C ARG A 269 -12.97 -10.31 27.55
N GLN A 270 -13.48 -10.70 26.37
CA GLN A 270 -14.81 -11.26 26.22
C GLN A 270 -15.01 -12.57 26.97
N GLN A 271 -14.01 -13.45 26.93
CA GLN A 271 -14.04 -14.70 27.70
C GLN A 271 -13.99 -14.46 29.20
N SER A 272 -13.21 -13.48 29.66
CA SER A 272 -13.07 -13.15 31.09
C SER A 272 -14.28 -12.35 31.63
N SER A 273 -15.03 -11.68 30.76
CA SER A 273 -16.21 -10.85 31.10
C SER A 273 -17.49 -11.66 31.01
N SER A 274 -17.64 -12.65 31.87
CA SER A 274 -18.98 -13.18 32.20
C SER A 274 -19.84 -12.16 33.01
N LEU A 275 -19.32 -10.95 33.25
CA LEU A 275 -19.91 -9.88 34.05
C LEU A 275 -19.82 -8.55 33.27
N GLY A 276 -20.94 -8.19 32.64
CA GLY A 276 -21.31 -6.80 32.31
C GLY A 276 -20.38 -6.05 31.32
N ARG A 277 -20.92 -5.69 30.17
CA ARG A 277 -20.36 -4.68 29.26
C ARG A 277 -20.05 -3.41 30.05
N GLN A 278 -18.79 -3.07 30.27
CA GLN A 278 -18.41 -1.72 30.67
C GLN A 278 -18.55 -0.81 29.44
N GLU A 279 -19.59 -0.02 29.39
CA GLU A 279 -19.74 1.08 28.43
C GLU A 279 -18.62 2.10 28.67
N GLY A 280 -17.96 2.54 27.61
CA GLY A 280 -17.21 3.79 27.61
C GLY A 280 -15.68 3.72 27.73
N ASP A 281 -15.03 2.70 27.21
CA ASP A 281 -13.56 2.56 27.32
C ASP A 281 -12.74 3.39 26.27
N GLY A 282 -13.39 4.25 25.47
CA GLY A 282 -12.70 5.15 24.53
C GLY A 282 -11.83 4.46 23.46
N ARG A 283 -12.09 3.19 23.18
CA ARG A 283 -11.22 2.30 22.37
C ARG A 283 -11.55 2.30 20.89
N ASP A 284 -12.57 3.05 20.48
CA ASP A 284 -13.02 3.10 19.09
C ASP A 284 -13.27 1.68 18.51
N GLU A 285 -13.96 0.81 19.26
CA GLU A 285 -14.26 -0.57 18.85
C GLU A 285 -15.14 -0.66 17.58
N ASP A 286 -15.71 0.46 17.16
CA ASP A 286 -16.44 0.65 15.91
C ASP A 286 -15.50 0.78 14.68
N ILE A 287 -14.20 1.04 14.88
CA ILE A 287 -13.23 1.03 13.80
C ILE A 287 -12.77 -0.41 13.58
N GLU A 288 -13.20 -0.99 12.48
CA GLU A 288 -12.72 -2.29 12.05
C GLU A 288 -11.28 -2.20 11.54
N LEU A 289 -10.42 -3.11 12.01
CA LEU A 289 -9.03 -3.25 11.56
C LEU A 289 -8.94 -4.48 10.66
N VAL A 290 -8.43 -4.27 9.45
CA VAL A 290 -8.27 -5.33 8.44
C VAL A 290 -6.81 -5.40 8.03
N ILE A 291 -6.22 -6.59 8.07
CA ILE A 291 -4.86 -6.81 7.54
C ILE A 291 -4.96 -6.85 6.02
N PRO A 292 -4.27 -5.92 5.30
CA PRO A 292 -4.29 -5.92 3.84
C PRO A 292 -3.81 -7.26 3.26
N PRO A 293 -4.42 -7.74 2.16
CA PRO A 293 -4.08 -9.04 1.55
C PRO A 293 -2.59 -9.21 1.25
N VAL A 294 -1.94 -8.16 0.76
CA VAL A 294 -0.49 -8.15 0.46
C VAL A 294 0.39 -8.51 1.67
N PHE A 295 -0.05 -8.21 2.89
CA PHE A 295 0.72 -8.54 4.09
C PHE A 295 0.44 -9.93 4.65
N ASN A 296 -0.59 -10.62 4.18
CA ASN A 296 -0.83 -12.01 4.54
C ASN A 296 0.27 -12.95 4.01
N GLY A 297 0.83 -12.61 2.82
CA GLY A 297 1.94 -13.35 2.21
C GLY A 297 3.33 -12.77 2.52
N CYS A 298 3.39 -11.56 3.09
CA CYS A 298 4.65 -10.86 3.38
C CYS A 298 5.23 -11.38 4.70
N THR A 299 6.00 -12.46 4.62
CA THR A 299 6.58 -13.15 5.78
C THR A 299 7.99 -12.67 6.12
N GLU A 300 8.53 -11.71 5.38
CA GLU A 300 9.89 -11.19 5.57
C GLU A 300 9.98 -9.69 5.37
N VAL A 301 10.98 -9.08 5.98
CA VAL A 301 11.35 -7.68 5.77
C VAL A 301 12.53 -7.65 4.80
N VAL A 302 12.30 -7.22 3.57
CA VAL A 302 13.36 -7.14 2.56
C VAL A 302 14.39 -6.09 2.98
N SER A 303 15.67 -6.46 2.99
CA SER A 303 16.75 -5.53 3.33
C SER A 303 16.87 -4.40 2.30
N ALA A 304 17.38 -3.24 2.72
CA ALA A 304 17.59 -2.12 1.82
C ALA A 304 18.54 -2.47 0.67
N ASP A 305 19.55 -3.29 0.93
CA ASP A 305 20.53 -3.69 -0.09
C ASP A 305 19.94 -4.67 -1.11
N ASP A 306 19.14 -5.63 -0.67
CA ASP A 306 18.42 -6.53 -1.60
C ASP A 306 17.38 -5.77 -2.42
N GLN A 307 16.72 -4.80 -1.83
CA GLN A 307 15.78 -3.96 -2.54
C GLN A 307 16.43 -3.09 -3.63
N LYS A 308 17.61 -2.49 -3.32
CA LYS A 308 18.42 -1.76 -4.29
C LYS A 308 18.88 -2.67 -5.41
N ALA A 309 19.38 -3.85 -5.07
CA ALA A 309 19.83 -4.82 -6.06
C ALA A 309 18.68 -5.29 -6.97
N ALA A 310 17.50 -5.58 -6.40
CA ALA A 310 16.30 -5.95 -7.17
C ALA A 310 15.90 -4.84 -8.16
N ARG A 311 15.88 -3.60 -7.68
CA ARG A 311 15.61 -2.43 -8.49
C ARG A 311 16.60 -2.27 -9.65
N ASP A 312 17.89 -2.33 -9.35
CA ASP A 312 18.94 -2.09 -10.35
C ASP A 312 18.91 -3.17 -11.44
N LEU A 313 18.70 -4.43 -11.05
CA LEU A 313 18.50 -5.56 -11.97
C LEU A 313 17.28 -5.39 -12.86
N TYR A 314 16.15 -4.94 -12.29
CA TYR A 314 14.94 -4.66 -13.07
C TYR A 314 15.18 -3.58 -14.11
N TRP A 315 15.82 -2.47 -13.72
CA TRP A 315 16.10 -1.37 -14.66
C TRP A 315 17.12 -1.77 -15.72
N GLU A 316 18.14 -2.54 -15.38
CA GLU A 316 19.07 -3.12 -16.35
C GLU A 316 18.31 -3.96 -17.38
N ALA A 317 17.41 -4.85 -16.91
CA ALA A 317 16.60 -5.69 -17.80
C ALA A 317 15.72 -4.87 -18.75
N VAL A 318 15.03 -3.85 -18.21
CA VAL A 318 14.12 -3.00 -19.01
C VAL A 318 14.87 -2.12 -20.02
N CYS A 319 16.07 -1.63 -19.67
CA CYS A 319 16.88 -0.80 -20.55
C CYS A 319 17.65 -1.62 -21.58
N SER A 320 18.02 -2.86 -21.29
CA SER A 320 18.79 -3.70 -22.23
C SER A 320 18.01 -4.13 -23.47
N GLY A 321 16.69 -4.01 -23.46
CA GLY A 321 15.83 -4.38 -24.60
C GLY A 321 15.72 -3.32 -25.71
N GLY A 322 16.38 -2.16 -25.57
CA GLY A 322 16.16 -1.01 -26.45
C GLY A 322 17.37 -0.40 -27.16
N ASP A 323 18.59 -0.78 -26.81
CA ASP A 323 19.80 -0.05 -27.24
C ASP A 323 20.57 -0.68 -28.44
N GLY A 324 20.00 -1.66 -29.12
CA GLY A 324 20.61 -2.25 -30.31
C GLY A 324 20.40 -1.39 -31.55
N GLU A 325 21.46 -0.81 -32.15
CA GLU A 325 21.42 -0.24 -33.51
C GLU A 325 21.02 -1.27 -34.60
N ASP A 326 21.03 -2.56 -34.23
CA ASP A 326 20.50 -3.68 -35.01
C ASP A 326 19.28 -4.26 -34.28
N GLU A 327 18.06 -4.03 -34.79
CA GLU A 327 16.80 -4.62 -34.31
C GLU A 327 16.75 -6.16 -34.35
N THR A 328 17.86 -6.85 -34.60
CA THR A 328 17.84 -8.23 -35.06
C THR A 328 17.96 -9.28 -33.98
N GLU A 329 18.39 -8.98 -32.76
CA GLU A 329 18.41 -10.01 -31.70
C GLU A 329 18.50 -9.41 -30.28
N THR A 330 17.35 -9.06 -29.71
CA THR A 330 17.29 -8.83 -28.25
C THR A 330 17.69 -10.11 -27.55
N ASP A 331 18.71 -10.06 -26.71
CA ASP A 331 19.09 -11.21 -25.88
C ASP A 331 18.08 -11.45 -24.75
N TRP A 332 16.95 -12.06 -25.13
CA TRP A 332 15.86 -12.38 -24.22
C TRP A 332 16.33 -13.24 -23.04
N ARG A 333 17.36 -14.09 -23.23
CA ARG A 333 17.93 -14.91 -22.15
C ARG A 333 18.59 -14.05 -21.09
N ARG A 334 19.31 -13.01 -21.50
CA ARG A 334 19.93 -12.06 -20.54
C ARG A 334 18.85 -11.28 -19.79
N VAL A 335 17.83 -10.81 -20.47
CA VAL A 335 16.72 -10.08 -19.85
C VAL A 335 15.94 -10.98 -18.87
N GLU A 336 15.68 -12.24 -19.25
CA GLU A 336 15.07 -13.24 -18.38
C GLU A 336 15.91 -13.44 -17.09
N GLU A 337 17.22 -13.63 -17.23
CA GLU A 337 18.12 -13.85 -16.09
C GLU A 337 18.08 -12.67 -15.10
N LEU A 338 18.16 -11.43 -15.60
CA LEU A 338 18.11 -10.22 -14.79
C LEU A 338 16.77 -10.10 -14.03
N LEU A 339 15.66 -10.37 -14.70
CA LEU A 339 14.33 -10.32 -14.08
C LEU A 339 14.16 -11.40 -13.01
N ARG A 340 14.62 -12.64 -13.26
CA ARG A 340 14.60 -13.71 -12.26
C ARG A 340 15.45 -13.37 -11.04
N GLN A 341 16.61 -12.77 -11.22
CA GLN A 341 17.45 -12.30 -10.13
C GLN A 341 16.77 -11.14 -9.35
N SER A 342 16.13 -10.20 -10.04
CA SER A 342 15.36 -9.12 -9.44
C SER A 342 14.25 -9.68 -8.55
N ILE A 343 13.45 -10.61 -9.07
CA ILE A 343 12.36 -11.28 -8.34
C ILE A 343 12.91 -12.05 -7.13
N GLY A 344 14.06 -12.72 -7.28
CA GLY A 344 14.69 -13.44 -6.17
C GLY A 344 15.17 -12.54 -5.04
N LYS A 345 15.54 -11.29 -5.35
CA LYS A 345 15.93 -10.27 -4.37
C LYS A 345 14.75 -9.57 -3.70
N ASN A 346 13.70 -9.32 -4.44
CA ASN A 346 12.45 -8.74 -3.91
C ASN A 346 11.23 -9.40 -4.56
N PRO A 347 10.69 -10.45 -3.95
CA PRO A 347 9.57 -11.21 -4.52
C PRO A 347 8.20 -10.49 -4.41
N PHE A 348 8.12 -9.37 -3.70
CA PHE A 348 6.88 -8.66 -3.37
C PHE A 348 6.49 -7.57 -4.37
N VAL A 349 7.19 -7.45 -5.50
CA VAL A 349 6.89 -6.49 -6.57
C VAL A 349 6.33 -7.24 -7.77
N GLY A 350 5.18 -6.79 -8.29
CA GLY A 350 4.48 -7.49 -9.38
C GLY A 350 5.08 -7.23 -10.76
N GLU A 351 5.56 -6.02 -11.03
CA GLU A 351 5.99 -5.58 -12.36
C GLU A 351 7.15 -6.39 -12.93
N PRO A 352 8.21 -6.77 -12.18
CA PRO A 352 9.24 -7.66 -12.71
C PRO A 352 8.69 -8.99 -13.21
N ARG A 353 7.66 -9.55 -12.55
CA ARG A 353 7.01 -10.79 -12.99
C ARG A 353 6.18 -10.58 -14.26
N VAL A 354 5.46 -9.46 -14.34
CA VAL A 354 4.67 -9.13 -15.53
C VAL A 354 5.59 -8.91 -16.75
N VAL A 355 6.71 -8.21 -16.56
CA VAL A 355 7.72 -8.01 -17.63
C VAL A 355 8.39 -9.34 -17.99
N LEU A 356 8.72 -10.19 -17.01
CA LEU A 356 9.25 -11.54 -17.27
C LEU A 356 8.25 -12.38 -18.08
N GLY A 357 6.96 -12.28 -17.77
CA GLY A 357 5.90 -12.93 -18.55
C GLY A 357 5.93 -12.51 -20.02
N GLN A 358 6.12 -11.21 -20.31
CA GLN A 358 6.26 -10.74 -21.69
C GLN A 358 7.50 -11.31 -22.38
N VAL A 359 8.62 -11.36 -21.67
CA VAL A 359 9.88 -11.95 -22.21
C VAL A 359 9.66 -13.42 -22.53
N LEU A 360 9.02 -14.17 -21.64
CA LEU A 360 8.71 -15.59 -21.84
C LEU A 360 7.72 -15.81 -23.00
N LEU A 361 6.75 -14.93 -23.20
CA LEU A 361 5.85 -14.96 -24.35
C LEU A 361 6.62 -14.73 -25.66
N ASN A 362 7.57 -13.79 -25.69
CA ASN A 362 8.44 -13.57 -26.83
C ASN A 362 9.33 -14.80 -27.16
N MET A 363 9.59 -15.62 -26.16
CA MET A 363 10.34 -16.88 -26.27
C MET A 363 9.44 -18.11 -26.46
N GLU A 364 8.13 -17.93 -26.63
CA GLU A 364 7.12 -18.99 -26.75
C GLU A 364 7.05 -19.95 -25.54
N MET A 365 7.51 -19.50 -24.36
CA MET A 365 7.49 -20.26 -23.11
C MET A 365 6.15 -20.00 -22.37
N TYR A 366 5.05 -20.44 -22.97
CA TYR A 366 3.70 -20.05 -22.58
C TYR A 366 3.30 -20.47 -21.15
N GLU A 367 3.68 -21.66 -20.71
CA GLU A 367 3.34 -22.16 -19.37
C GLU A 367 4.05 -21.34 -18.28
N GLU A 368 5.34 -21.07 -18.44
CA GLU A 368 6.08 -20.23 -17.48
C GLU A 368 5.60 -18.76 -17.54
N ALA A 369 5.24 -18.27 -18.73
CA ALA A 369 4.67 -16.94 -18.88
C ALA A 369 3.34 -16.82 -18.10
N GLU A 370 2.47 -17.83 -18.20
CA GLU A 370 1.21 -17.89 -17.44
C GLU A 370 1.48 -17.80 -15.93
N GLU A 371 2.39 -18.60 -15.39
CA GLU A 371 2.75 -18.58 -13.97
C GLU A 371 3.27 -17.21 -13.50
N GLN A 372 4.20 -16.62 -14.27
CA GLN A 372 4.79 -15.34 -13.88
C GLN A 372 3.79 -14.18 -13.98
N VAL A 373 3.00 -14.14 -15.03
CA VAL A 373 1.98 -13.09 -15.21
C VAL A 373 0.88 -13.21 -14.15
N GLU A 374 0.44 -14.43 -13.82
CA GLU A 374 -0.55 -14.68 -12.79
C GLU A 374 -0.06 -14.16 -11.42
N ALA A 375 1.15 -14.57 -11.00
CA ALA A 375 1.75 -14.11 -9.76
C ALA A 375 2.02 -12.58 -9.75
N GLY A 376 2.39 -12.00 -10.89
CA GLY A 376 2.56 -10.55 -11.01
C GLY A 376 1.24 -9.78 -10.90
N LEU A 377 0.17 -10.29 -11.50
CA LEU A 377 -1.18 -9.72 -11.38
C LEU A 377 -1.72 -9.80 -9.95
N GLU A 378 -1.52 -10.93 -9.26
CA GLU A 378 -1.92 -11.06 -7.86
C GLU A 378 -1.29 -9.97 -7.00
N LEU A 379 0.03 -9.77 -7.11
CA LEU A 379 0.75 -8.73 -6.38
C LEU A 379 0.25 -7.31 -6.74
N LEU A 380 0.06 -6.99 -8.02
CA LEU A 380 -0.47 -5.70 -8.44
C LEU A 380 -1.87 -5.42 -7.86
N LEU A 381 -2.72 -6.44 -7.82
CA LEU A 381 -4.08 -6.34 -7.27
C LEU A 381 -4.08 -6.24 -5.75
N GLU A 382 -3.21 -7.00 -5.08
CA GLU A 382 -3.05 -6.95 -3.62
C GLU A 382 -2.47 -5.62 -3.14
N TRP A 383 -1.51 -5.05 -3.86
CA TRP A 383 -0.98 -3.72 -3.57
C TRP A 383 -1.97 -2.59 -3.87
N GLY A 384 -2.80 -2.76 -4.90
CA GLY A 384 -3.72 -1.71 -5.39
C GLY A 384 -3.00 -0.50 -5.97
N SER A 385 -1.70 -0.59 -6.20
CA SER A 385 -0.83 0.47 -6.74
C SER A 385 0.28 -0.16 -7.57
N SER A 386 0.78 0.58 -8.55
CA SER A 386 1.99 0.19 -9.28
C SER A 386 3.24 0.69 -8.56
N TRP A 387 4.27 -0.15 -8.53
CA TRP A 387 5.60 0.22 -8.10
C TRP A 387 6.36 0.96 -9.21
N ASP A 388 6.26 0.47 -10.44
CA ASP A 388 6.78 1.15 -11.63
C ASP A 388 5.75 2.15 -12.17
N LYS A 389 6.00 3.43 -11.92
CA LYS A 389 5.10 4.53 -12.28
C LYS A 389 5.19 4.98 -13.75
N ARG A 390 5.92 4.26 -14.60
CA ARG A 390 5.90 4.52 -16.06
C ARG A 390 4.53 4.25 -16.68
N MET A 391 3.76 3.34 -16.06
CA MET A 391 2.35 3.15 -16.39
C MET A 391 1.49 3.28 -15.13
N PRO A 392 0.25 3.75 -15.24
CA PRO A 392 -0.69 3.70 -14.12
C PRO A 392 -1.05 2.25 -13.78
N TRP A 393 -1.49 2.02 -12.56
CA TRP A 393 -1.87 0.70 -12.06
C TRP A 393 -2.87 -0.03 -12.96
N GLU A 394 -3.88 0.68 -13.47
CA GLU A 394 -4.88 0.14 -14.39
C GLU A 394 -4.27 -0.39 -15.68
N ALA A 395 -3.23 0.28 -16.20
CA ALA A 395 -2.54 -0.15 -17.40
C ALA A 395 -1.71 -1.40 -17.13
N TRP A 396 -1.01 -1.49 -16.01
CA TRP A 396 -0.29 -2.69 -15.59
C TRP A 396 -1.23 -3.90 -15.45
N VAL A 397 -2.36 -3.72 -14.76
CA VAL A 397 -3.36 -4.78 -14.59
C VAL A 397 -3.95 -5.19 -15.94
N SER A 398 -4.29 -4.23 -16.79
CA SER A 398 -4.87 -4.51 -18.12
C SER A 398 -3.87 -5.24 -19.03
N TRP A 399 -2.60 -4.82 -19.00
CA TRP A 399 -1.54 -5.45 -19.75
C TRP A 399 -1.27 -6.89 -19.27
N GLY A 400 -1.13 -7.09 -17.98
CA GLY A 400 -1.01 -8.43 -17.39
C GLY A 400 -2.17 -9.36 -17.77
N ARG A 401 -3.42 -8.86 -17.72
CA ARG A 401 -4.59 -9.65 -18.15
C ARG A 401 -4.55 -10.05 -19.62
N ALA A 402 -4.12 -9.14 -20.48
CA ALA A 402 -3.97 -9.45 -21.91
C ALA A 402 -2.91 -10.54 -22.12
N MET A 403 -1.76 -10.42 -21.47
CA MET A 403 -0.69 -11.42 -21.54
C MET A 403 -1.13 -12.77 -20.98
N LEU A 404 -1.82 -12.77 -19.84
CA LEU A 404 -2.34 -14.00 -19.22
C LEU A 404 -3.30 -14.74 -20.15
N THR A 405 -4.18 -14.00 -20.84
CA THR A 405 -5.08 -14.59 -21.83
C THR A 405 -4.28 -15.20 -22.99
N LYS A 406 -3.28 -14.48 -23.49
CA LYS A 406 -2.45 -14.94 -24.61
C LYS A 406 -1.55 -16.11 -24.26
N ALA A 407 -1.03 -16.17 -23.02
CA ALA A 407 -0.30 -17.31 -22.50
C ALA A 407 -1.18 -18.58 -22.48
N LYS A 408 -2.42 -18.45 -21.97
CA LYS A 408 -3.40 -19.55 -21.93
C LYS A 408 -3.82 -20.02 -23.33
N ASP A 409 -3.97 -19.09 -24.27
CA ASP A 409 -4.32 -19.38 -25.66
C ASP A 409 -3.11 -19.91 -26.47
N LYS A 410 -1.88 -19.80 -25.94
CA LYS A 410 -0.61 -20.10 -26.63
C LYS A 410 -0.50 -19.36 -27.97
N ASP A 411 -0.88 -18.10 -27.96
CA ASP A 411 -0.96 -17.24 -29.15
C ASP A 411 -0.38 -15.85 -28.81
N TRP A 412 0.89 -15.62 -29.13
CA TRP A 412 1.55 -14.34 -28.91
C TRP A 412 2.01 -13.71 -30.22
N PRO A 413 1.68 -12.43 -30.50
CA PRO A 413 2.10 -11.77 -31.72
C PRO A 413 3.61 -11.48 -31.71
N HIS A 414 4.29 -11.73 -32.83
CA HIS A 414 5.72 -11.49 -32.99
C HIS A 414 6.04 -10.10 -33.57
N THR A 415 5.06 -9.25 -33.79
CA THR A 415 5.24 -7.91 -34.36
C THR A 415 4.64 -6.84 -33.47
N SER A 416 5.23 -5.64 -33.49
CA SER A 416 4.69 -4.47 -32.79
C SER A 416 3.24 -4.17 -33.22
N PHE A 417 2.90 -4.38 -34.49
CA PHE A 417 1.53 -4.21 -35.00
C PHE A 417 0.58 -5.25 -34.38
N GLY A 418 1.00 -6.49 -34.26
CA GLY A 418 0.23 -7.54 -33.59
C GLY A 418 -0.03 -7.25 -32.11
N ILE A 419 0.97 -6.73 -31.40
CA ILE A 419 0.83 -6.30 -30.00
C ILE A 419 -0.18 -5.15 -29.88
N LEU A 420 -0.08 -4.13 -30.74
CA LEU A 420 -1.02 -3.00 -30.73
C LEU A 420 -2.45 -3.41 -31.13
N SER A 421 -2.60 -4.56 -31.78
CA SER A 421 -3.89 -5.10 -32.23
C SER A 421 -4.47 -6.14 -31.27
N LEU A 422 -3.89 -6.34 -30.09
CA LEU A 422 -4.45 -7.21 -29.06
C LEU A 422 -5.87 -6.77 -28.69
N GLY A 423 -6.78 -7.69 -28.74
CA GLY A 423 -8.19 -7.41 -28.49
C GLY A 423 -8.51 -7.14 -27.01
N LEU A 424 -9.76 -6.80 -26.75
CA LEU A 424 -10.25 -6.62 -25.37
C LEU A 424 -10.19 -7.93 -24.61
N VAL A 425 -9.70 -7.88 -23.39
CA VAL A 425 -9.75 -8.98 -22.44
C VAL A 425 -11.15 -9.01 -21.81
N LYS A 426 -11.85 -10.12 -21.94
CA LYS A 426 -13.21 -10.30 -21.43
C LYS A 426 -13.21 -10.83 -20.00
#